data_f6055350ade5262b2a598c686831f271
#
_entry.id   f6055350ade5262b2a598c686831f271
#
_cell.length_a   1.000
_cell.length_b   1.000
_cell.length_c   1.000
_cell.angle_alpha   90.00
_cell.angle_beta   90.00
_cell.angle_gamma   90.00
#
_symmetry.space_group_name_H-M   'P 1'
#
loop_
_entity.id
_entity.type
_entity.pdbx_description
1 polymer ?
#
loop_
_entity_poly.entity_id
_entity_poly.type
_entity_poly.pdbx_seq_one_letter_code
_entity_poly.pdbx_strand_id
1 'polypeptide(L)'
;MYEEKINAYFDAPERRAELVEAISRLVRIRSVREETLPGMPFGPGPAAALAEGLKLAEELGFATRNYDNYVGTADLNDKETALHILCHLDVVGEGTGWTVTEPYAPKEVDGMLYGRGTDDDKGPVAAVLLAMKAVKELGVPLRRNARLLMGTDEESGSSDIAYYYAREPYAPYAFSPDAEFPLINIEKGSYKPVFTKSWPAETATPRVTEFRGGFRINVLPPEAECLVAGLSAGAARPYCDRAAAETGVRYEMREEGDSLHILCRGKGAHASLPEEGVNAITGLLHLLCSLPLAKVGSTAALRALSALFPHGDCAGKALGIAQSDELSGALTLAFSLLTVNGTGLEGQFDSRVPICANDENCRAAAEASFSKFGFSVSGEMDAPHHTPADSPLVKALLKCYEQYTDYKGECLAIGGGTYVHDIPGGVAFGCCMPGFNGNMHGADEHTCIADQLTAAKIFTQAIIDLCG
;
A
#
# COMPACT_ATOMS: atom_id res chain seq x y z
N MET A 1 29.36 8.20 -21.26
CA MET A 1 30.42 7.22 -21.68
C MET A 1 29.82 5.79 -21.73
N TYR A 2 28.94 5.41 -20.79
CA TYR A 2 28.34 4.08 -20.79
C TYR A 2 26.96 4.00 -21.47
N GLU A 3 26.26 5.09 -21.69
CA GLU A 3 24.89 5.14 -22.22
C GLU A 3 24.71 4.34 -23.53
N GLU A 4 25.55 4.60 -24.55
CA GLU A 4 25.47 3.85 -25.81
C GLU A 4 25.71 2.34 -25.63
N LYS A 5 26.62 1.97 -24.70
CA LYS A 5 26.88 0.56 -24.40
C LYS A 5 25.73 -0.10 -23.67
N ILE A 6 25.09 0.62 -22.74
CA ILE A 6 23.90 0.16 -21.98
C ILE A 6 22.74 -0.02 -22.97
N ASN A 7 22.48 0.98 -23.81
CA ASN A 7 21.44 0.86 -24.83
C ASN A 7 21.69 -0.33 -25.75
N ALA A 8 22.87 -0.45 -26.33
CA ALA A 8 23.20 -1.60 -27.20
C ALA A 8 23.09 -2.96 -26.49
N TYR A 9 23.40 -3.01 -25.19
CA TYR A 9 23.27 -4.21 -24.38
C TYR A 9 21.80 -4.66 -24.23
N PHE A 10 20.91 -3.73 -23.85
CA PHE A 10 19.50 -4.03 -23.61
C PHE A 10 18.63 -4.08 -24.87
N ASP A 11 19.08 -3.45 -25.97
CA ASP A 11 18.39 -3.52 -27.27
C ASP A 11 18.57 -4.88 -27.97
N ALA A 12 19.49 -5.72 -27.47
CA ALA A 12 19.69 -7.07 -27.97
C ALA A 12 18.48 -7.97 -27.64
N PRO A 13 17.90 -8.69 -28.63
CA PRO A 13 16.67 -9.48 -28.42
C PRO A 13 16.75 -10.52 -27.31
N GLU A 14 17.93 -11.07 -27.05
CA GLU A 14 18.17 -12.05 -25.97
C GLU A 14 17.92 -11.45 -24.58
N ARG A 15 18.11 -10.15 -24.37
CA ARG A 15 17.88 -9.48 -23.07
C ARG A 15 16.40 -9.46 -22.72
N ARG A 16 15.56 -9.24 -23.74
CA ARG A 16 14.11 -9.34 -23.57
C ARG A 16 13.70 -10.76 -23.16
N ALA A 17 14.23 -11.78 -23.83
CA ALA A 17 13.93 -13.16 -23.48
C ALA A 17 14.42 -13.55 -22.08
N GLU A 18 15.60 -13.09 -21.68
CA GLU A 18 16.14 -13.30 -20.33
C GLU A 18 15.26 -12.64 -19.27
N LEU A 19 14.81 -11.39 -19.48
CA LEU A 19 13.92 -10.70 -18.56
C LEU A 19 12.60 -11.45 -18.39
N VAL A 20 11.93 -11.78 -19.50
CA VAL A 20 10.64 -12.50 -19.47
C VAL A 20 10.76 -13.85 -18.78
N GLU A 21 11.83 -14.59 -19.02
CA GLU A 21 12.05 -15.89 -18.36
C GLU A 21 12.35 -15.71 -16.87
N ALA A 22 13.16 -14.73 -16.47
CA ALA A 22 13.45 -14.45 -15.06
C ALA A 22 12.16 -14.09 -14.29
N ILE A 23 11.35 -13.17 -14.80
CA ILE A 23 10.04 -12.81 -14.21
C ILE A 23 9.14 -14.05 -14.15
N SER A 24 9.05 -14.81 -15.25
CA SER A 24 8.18 -15.97 -15.34
C SER A 24 8.56 -17.07 -14.33
N ARG A 25 9.84 -17.29 -14.08
CA ARG A 25 10.31 -18.25 -13.07
C ARG A 25 9.84 -17.87 -11.66
N LEU A 26 9.95 -16.60 -11.30
CA LEU A 26 9.49 -16.08 -10.00
C LEU A 26 7.96 -16.13 -9.87
N VAL A 27 7.24 -15.70 -10.92
CA VAL A 27 5.77 -15.66 -10.94
C VAL A 27 5.13 -17.04 -10.78
N ARG A 28 5.75 -18.11 -11.34
CA ARG A 28 5.24 -19.49 -11.19
C ARG A 28 5.19 -19.97 -9.74
N ILE A 29 5.84 -19.28 -8.81
CA ILE A 29 5.85 -19.65 -7.40
C ILE A 29 4.81 -18.79 -6.67
N ARG A 30 3.78 -19.44 -6.12
CA ARG A 30 2.82 -18.81 -5.23
C ARG A 30 3.51 -18.42 -3.92
N SER A 31 3.69 -17.14 -3.68
CA SER A 31 4.41 -16.61 -2.52
C SER A 31 3.55 -15.70 -1.63
N VAL A 32 2.27 -16.00 -1.54
CA VAL A 32 1.37 -15.38 -0.56
C VAL A 32 1.78 -15.81 0.85
N ARG A 33 1.77 -14.86 1.79
CA ARG A 33 2.05 -15.15 3.20
C ARG A 33 1.10 -16.25 3.74
N GLU A 34 1.66 -17.20 4.45
CA GLU A 34 0.95 -18.33 5.07
C GLU A 34 1.38 -18.49 6.54
N GLU A 35 0.88 -19.54 7.19
CA GLU A 35 1.25 -19.86 8.57
C GLU A 35 2.77 -20.09 8.70
N THR A 36 3.35 -19.55 9.76
CA THR A 36 4.77 -19.73 10.09
C THR A 36 5.09 -21.20 10.36
N LEU A 37 6.10 -21.72 9.68
CA LEU A 37 6.64 -23.06 9.88
C LEU A 37 8.12 -22.96 10.34
N PRO A 38 8.68 -24.03 10.93
CA PRO A 38 10.09 -24.06 11.31
C PRO A 38 11.02 -23.73 10.13
N GLY A 39 11.78 -22.61 10.25
CA GLY A 39 12.66 -22.12 9.19
C GLY A 39 11.96 -21.43 8.02
N MET A 40 10.65 -21.22 8.09
CA MET A 40 9.84 -20.53 7.08
C MET A 40 8.93 -19.50 7.78
N PRO A 41 9.48 -18.31 8.13
CA PRO A 41 8.79 -17.33 8.96
C PRO A 41 7.45 -16.86 8.39
N PHE A 42 7.33 -16.79 7.08
CA PHE A 42 6.13 -16.33 6.36
C PHE A 42 5.45 -17.43 5.53
N GLY A 43 5.81 -18.69 5.81
CA GLY A 43 5.26 -19.86 5.14
C GLY A 43 6.14 -20.42 4.00
N PRO A 44 5.73 -21.54 3.42
CA PRO A 44 6.53 -22.24 2.40
C PRO A 44 6.61 -21.49 1.06
N GLY A 45 5.58 -20.73 0.68
CA GLY A 45 5.53 -20.00 -0.57
C GLY A 45 6.59 -18.90 -0.68
N PRO A 46 6.64 -17.92 0.25
CA PRO A 46 7.70 -16.90 0.28
C PRO A 46 9.11 -17.50 0.38
N ALA A 47 9.30 -18.54 1.20
CA ALA A 47 10.60 -19.23 1.30
C ALA A 47 11.02 -19.87 -0.04
N ALA A 48 10.09 -20.47 -0.79
CA ALA A 48 10.35 -21.04 -2.11
C ALA A 48 10.68 -19.96 -3.16
N ALA A 49 9.98 -18.82 -3.12
CA ALA A 49 10.26 -17.68 -4.00
C ALA A 49 11.66 -17.10 -3.73
N LEU A 50 12.04 -16.98 -2.46
CA LEU A 50 13.37 -16.55 -2.06
C LEU A 50 14.45 -17.51 -2.56
N ALA A 51 14.24 -18.83 -2.43
CA ALA A 51 15.18 -19.82 -2.93
C ALA A 51 15.37 -19.73 -4.45
N GLU A 52 14.31 -19.45 -5.22
CA GLU A 52 14.41 -19.27 -6.67
C GLU A 52 15.08 -17.93 -7.02
N GLY A 53 14.80 -16.85 -6.30
CA GLY A 53 15.48 -15.56 -6.48
C GLY A 53 16.99 -15.66 -6.24
N LEU A 54 17.41 -16.32 -5.17
CA LEU A 54 18.82 -16.60 -4.89
C LEU A 54 19.46 -17.46 -5.96
N LYS A 55 18.76 -18.49 -6.43
CA LYS A 55 19.24 -19.35 -7.52
C LYS A 55 19.43 -18.58 -8.83
N LEU A 56 18.49 -17.69 -9.19
CA LEU A 56 18.63 -16.79 -10.35
C LEU A 56 19.88 -15.92 -10.21
N ALA A 57 20.11 -15.33 -9.05
CA ALA A 57 21.28 -14.51 -8.77
C ALA A 57 22.59 -15.32 -8.89
N GLU A 58 22.63 -16.57 -8.39
CA GLU A 58 23.78 -17.46 -8.50
C GLU A 58 24.06 -17.87 -9.96
N GLU A 59 23.03 -18.15 -10.75
CA GLU A 59 23.16 -18.47 -12.18
C GLU A 59 23.74 -17.29 -12.98
N LEU A 60 23.48 -16.04 -12.54
CA LEU A 60 24.09 -14.82 -13.07
C LEU A 60 25.49 -14.55 -12.50
N GLY A 61 25.95 -15.39 -11.59
CA GLY A 61 27.30 -15.38 -11.00
C GLY A 61 27.49 -14.32 -9.93
N PHE A 62 26.44 -14.00 -9.16
CA PHE A 62 26.51 -13.16 -7.97
C PHE A 62 26.75 -14.01 -6.72
N ALA A 63 27.42 -13.43 -5.73
CA ALA A 63 27.53 -14.03 -4.41
C ALA A 63 26.22 -13.82 -3.65
N THR A 64 25.65 -14.89 -3.12
CA THR A 64 24.35 -14.84 -2.44
C THR A 64 24.46 -15.22 -0.97
N ARG A 65 23.50 -14.74 -0.16
CA ARG A 65 23.33 -15.16 1.22
C ARG A 65 21.84 -15.18 1.57
N ASN A 66 21.42 -16.21 2.29
CA ASN A 66 20.08 -16.35 2.85
C ASN A 66 20.11 -16.03 4.37
N TYR A 67 19.31 -15.08 4.80
CA TYR A 67 19.11 -14.68 6.20
C TYR A 67 17.85 -15.35 6.74
N ASP A 68 17.94 -16.64 7.04
CA ASP A 68 16.90 -17.46 7.68
C ASP A 68 15.52 -17.41 7.01
N ASN A 69 15.49 -17.28 5.69
CA ASN A 69 14.29 -17.10 4.86
C ASN A 69 13.46 -15.85 5.17
N TYR A 70 14.03 -14.85 5.86
CA TYR A 70 13.50 -13.48 5.92
C TYR A 70 13.94 -12.68 4.69
N VAL A 71 15.24 -12.62 4.43
CA VAL A 71 15.84 -11.86 3.33
C VAL A 71 16.93 -12.66 2.65
N GLY A 72 16.96 -12.61 1.34
CA GLY A 72 18.10 -13.05 0.54
C GLY A 72 18.89 -11.86 0.01
N THR A 73 20.20 -12.00 -0.15
CA THR A 73 21.03 -10.96 -0.75
C THR A 73 21.80 -11.48 -1.94
N ALA A 74 22.04 -10.58 -2.92
CA ALA A 74 22.95 -10.82 -4.03
C ALA A 74 23.92 -9.64 -4.15
N ASP A 75 25.21 -9.93 -4.11
CA ASP A 75 26.29 -8.95 -4.18
C ASP A 75 26.90 -8.91 -5.58
N LEU A 76 27.04 -7.70 -6.15
CA LEU A 76 27.64 -7.48 -7.46
C LEU A 76 29.16 -7.73 -7.44
N ASN A 77 29.84 -7.42 -6.32
CA ASN A 77 31.25 -7.65 -6.10
C ASN A 77 31.55 -7.80 -4.59
N ASP A 78 32.81 -8.01 -4.23
CA ASP A 78 33.31 -8.26 -2.87
C ASP A 78 33.77 -6.98 -2.11
N LYS A 79 33.49 -5.79 -2.65
CA LYS A 79 33.86 -4.53 -2.02
C LYS A 79 32.85 -4.09 -0.97
N GLU A 80 33.19 -3.02 -0.24
CA GLU A 80 32.28 -2.40 0.72
C GLU A 80 31.00 -1.93 0.01
N THR A 81 29.84 -2.25 0.57
CA THR A 81 28.56 -1.95 -0.03
C THR A 81 28.21 -0.47 0.13
N ALA A 82 27.93 0.22 -0.98
CA ALA A 82 27.48 1.61 -1.02
C ALA A 82 25.98 1.72 -1.34
N LEU A 83 25.41 0.75 -2.01
CA LEU A 83 24.03 0.79 -2.47
C LEU A 83 23.28 -0.47 -2.07
N HIS A 84 22.16 -0.31 -1.38
CA HIS A 84 21.13 -1.33 -1.24
C HIS A 84 20.00 -1.07 -2.24
N ILE A 85 19.59 -2.10 -2.96
CA ILE A 85 18.39 -2.11 -3.80
C ILE A 85 17.44 -3.10 -3.14
N LEU A 86 16.26 -2.61 -2.71
CA LEU A 86 15.33 -3.37 -1.89
C LEU A 86 14.13 -3.79 -2.72
N CYS A 87 13.97 -5.09 -2.88
CA CYS A 87 12.86 -5.71 -3.59
C CYS A 87 12.21 -6.77 -2.70
N HIS A 88 11.01 -7.22 -3.07
CA HIS A 88 10.36 -8.33 -2.38
C HIS A 88 9.90 -9.45 -3.33
N LEU A 89 9.64 -10.61 -2.78
CA LEU A 89 9.23 -11.81 -3.50
C LEU A 89 7.90 -12.39 -3.01
N ASP A 90 7.41 -11.92 -1.86
CA ASP A 90 6.03 -12.21 -1.45
C ASP A 90 5.04 -11.42 -2.31
N VAL A 91 3.80 -11.84 -2.30
CA VAL A 91 2.72 -11.21 -3.08
C VAL A 91 1.42 -11.26 -2.29
N VAL A 92 0.50 -10.32 -2.55
CA VAL A 92 -0.88 -10.40 -2.04
C VAL A 92 -1.63 -11.61 -2.58
N GLY A 93 -2.74 -11.97 -1.94
CA GLY A 93 -3.61 -13.05 -2.40
C GLY A 93 -4.13 -12.83 -3.81
N GLU A 94 -4.48 -13.92 -4.48
CA GLU A 94 -4.86 -13.97 -5.90
C GLU A 94 -6.08 -13.09 -6.24
N GLY A 95 -7.03 -12.98 -5.29
CA GLY A 95 -8.33 -12.38 -5.60
C GLY A 95 -9.15 -13.21 -6.60
N THR A 96 -10.14 -12.58 -7.20
CA THR A 96 -11.02 -13.20 -8.20
C THR A 96 -11.14 -12.28 -9.43
N GLY A 97 -11.53 -12.83 -10.57
CA GLY A 97 -11.77 -12.04 -11.79
C GLY A 97 -10.65 -12.11 -12.81
N TRP A 98 -9.69 -13.02 -12.68
CA TRP A 98 -8.65 -13.27 -13.68
C TRP A 98 -9.29 -13.75 -15.00
N THR A 99 -8.93 -13.11 -16.11
CA THR A 99 -9.51 -13.38 -17.43
C THR A 99 -8.45 -13.68 -18.50
N VAL A 100 -7.23 -13.16 -18.37
CA VAL A 100 -6.16 -13.30 -19.35
C VAL A 100 -5.35 -14.58 -19.11
N THR A 101 -5.06 -14.88 -17.84
CA THR A 101 -4.33 -16.07 -17.42
C THR A 101 -4.67 -16.43 -15.96
N GLU A 102 -4.24 -17.61 -15.50
CA GLU A 102 -4.25 -17.92 -14.06
C GLU A 102 -3.14 -17.14 -13.35
N PRO A 103 -3.30 -16.79 -12.05
CA PRO A 103 -2.39 -15.90 -11.32
C PRO A 103 -0.90 -16.26 -11.41
N TYR A 104 -0.59 -17.54 -11.35
CA TYR A 104 0.79 -18.07 -11.35
C TYR A 104 1.19 -18.79 -12.63
N ALA A 105 0.45 -18.54 -13.72
CA ALA A 105 0.75 -19.02 -15.06
C ALA A 105 1.12 -17.84 -15.98
N PRO A 106 2.37 -17.32 -15.90
CA PRO A 106 2.76 -16.11 -16.61
C PRO A 106 2.51 -16.23 -18.10
N LYS A 107 1.88 -15.22 -18.70
CA LYS A 107 1.48 -15.22 -20.10
C LYS A 107 1.75 -13.85 -20.74
N GLU A 108 2.50 -13.88 -21.83
CA GLU A 108 2.71 -12.69 -22.65
C GLU A 108 1.56 -12.47 -23.62
N VAL A 109 1.02 -11.24 -23.66
CA VAL A 109 0.04 -10.77 -24.63
C VAL A 109 0.37 -9.33 -25.00
N ASP A 110 0.56 -9.05 -26.29
CA ASP A 110 0.77 -7.70 -26.84
C ASP A 110 1.90 -6.90 -26.13
N GLY A 111 2.99 -7.56 -25.75
CA GLY A 111 4.13 -6.93 -25.07
C GLY A 111 3.97 -6.73 -23.58
N MET A 112 2.81 -7.12 -23.01
CA MET A 112 2.56 -7.18 -21.58
C MET A 112 2.76 -8.60 -21.06
N LEU A 113 3.37 -8.73 -19.88
CA LEU A 113 3.49 -10.02 -19.19
C LEU A 113 2.51 -10.05 -18.02
N TYR A 114 1.52 -10.94 -18.11
CA TYR A 114 0.48 -11.11 -17.11
C TYR A 114 0.84 -12.19 -16.08
N GLY A 115 0.49 -11.93 -14.82
CA GLY A 115 0.64 -12.84 -13.68
C GLY A 115 0.80 -12.09 -12.37
N ARG A 116 0.44 -12.69 -11.24
CA ARG A 116 0.60 -12.09 -9.90
C ARG A 116 2.07 -11.92 -9.57
N GLY A 117 2.47 -10.68 -9.23
CA GLY A 117 3.85 -10.31 -8.95
C GLY A 117 4.64 -9.84 -10.19
N THR A 118 4.01 -9.74 -11.38
CA THR A 118 4.72 -9.24 -12.56
C THR A 118 5.03 -7.75 -12.47
N ASP A 119 4.20 -7.00 -11.79
CA ASP A 119 4.35 -5.56 -11.54
C ASP A 119 4.94 -5.33 -10.14
N ASP A 120 4.44 -6.06 -9.14
CA ASP A 120 4.71 -5.90 -7.72
C ASP A 120 5.11 -7.25 -7.07
N ASP A 121 6.41 -7.56 -6.82
CA ASP A 121 7.65 -6.82 -7.16
C ASP A 121 8.64 -7.76 -7.89
N LYS A 122 8.17 -8.95 -8.37
CA LYS A 122 9.01 -9.98 -9.04
C LYS A 122 9.57 -9.50 -10.40
N GLY A 123 8.83 -8.62 -11.08
CA GLY A 123 9.31 -7.95 -12.29
C GLY A 123 10.51 -7.05 -12.01
N PRO A 124 10.39 -6.10 -11.08
CA PRO A 124 11.49 -5.28 -10.59
C PRO A 124 12.70 -6.07 -10.10
N VAL A 125 12.51 -7.18 -9.35
CA VAL A 125 13.63 -8.09 -8.97
C VAL A 125 14.41 -8.55 -10.20
N ALA A 126 13.72 -9.00 -11.26
CA ALA A 126 14.36 -9.46 -12.49
C ALA A 126 15.07 -8.31 -13.23
N ALA A 127 14.46 -7.11 -13.28
CA ALA A 127 15.08 -5.93 -13.89
C ALA A 127 16.38 -5.53 -13.18
N VAL A 128 16.40 -5.54 -11.84
CA VAL A 128 17.60 -5.26 -11.04
C VAL A 128 18.68 -6.33 -11.26
N LEU A 129 18.33 -7.61 -11.27
CA LEU A 129 19.29 -8.70 -11.56
C LEU A 129 19.93 -8.55 -12.96
N LEU A 130 19.14 -8.16 -13.98
CA LEU A 130 19.65 -7.88 -15.31
C LEU A 130 20.53 -6.62 -15.33
N ALA A 131 20.18 -5.59 -14.58
CA ALA A 131 21.00 -4.39 -14.44
C ALA A 131 22.37 -4.70 -13.82
N MET A 132 22.40 -5.47 -12.75
CA MET A 132 23.64 -5.95 -12.13
C MET A 132 24.46 -6.79 -13.10
N LYS A 133 23.82 -7.69 -13.87
CA LYS A 133 24.47 -8.48 -14.92
C LYS A 133 25.10 -7.60 -15.99
N ALA A 134 24.37 -6.57 -16.45
CA ALA A 134 24.87 -5.63 -17.46
C ALA A 134 26.14 -4.90 -16.98
N VAL A 135 26.16 -4.41 -15.74
CA VAL A 135 27.36 -3.79 -15.15
C VAL A 135 28.57 -4.73 -15.20
N LYS A 136 28.37 -6.00 -14.85
CA LYS A 136 29.39 -7.05 -14.84
C LYS A 136 29.89 -7.38 -16.25
N GLU A 137 28.98 -7.63 -17.19
CA GLU A 137 29.32 -8.02 -18.58
C GLU A 137 29.93 -6.85 -19.39
N LEU A 138 29.52 -5.62 -19.11
CA LEU A 138 30.14 -4.42 -19.70
C LEU A 138 31.53 -4.09 -19.11
N GLY A 139 31.94 -4.83 -18.09
CA GLY A 139 33.27 -4.70 -17.47
C GLY A 139 33.48 -3.34 -16.79
N VAL A 140 32.42 -2.77 -16.19
CA VAL A 140 32.50 -1.46 -15.54
C VAL A 140 33.32 -1.58 -14.24
N PRO A 141 34.41 -0.79 -14.09
CA PRO A 141 35.20 -0.83 -12.87
C PRO A 141 34.50 -0.06 -11.73
N LEU A 142 33.80 -0.76 -10.88
CA LEU A 142 33.20 -0.17 -9.68
C LEU A 142 34.20 -0.05 -8.54
N ARG A 143 34.06 0.95 -7.67
CA ARG A 143 34.84 1.13 -6.44
C ARG A 143 34.16 0.54 -5.21
N ARG A 144 32.84 0.35 -5.28
CA ARG A 144 31.96 -0.10 -4.21
C ARG A 144 31.06 -1.23 -4.72
N ASN A 145 30.38 -1.89 -3.80
CA ASN A 145 29.40 -2.91 -4.09
C ASN A 145 27.98 -2.33 -4.15
N ALA A 146 27.18 -2.88 -5.06
CA ALA A 146 25.71 -2.78 -5.01
C ALA A 146 25.17 -4.14 -4.56
N ARG A 147 24.28 -4.15 -3.58
CA ARG A 147 23.62 -5.32 -3.01
C ARG A 147 22.12 -5.26 -3.29
N LEU A 148 21.60 -6.28 -3.97
CA LEU A 148 20.16 -6.52 -4.03
C LEU A 148 19.73 -7.24 -2.75
N LEU A 149 18.68 -6.74 -2.09
CA LEU A 149 17.95 -7.40 -1.03
C LEU A 149 16.62 -7.91 -1.60
N MET A 150 16.30 -9.16 -1.34
CA MET A 150 15.05 -9.81 -1.74
C MET A 150 14.31 -10.23 -0.47
N GLY A 151 13.32 -9.46 -0.07
CA GLY A 151 12.49 -9.71 1.10
C GLY A 151 11.36 -10.70 0.84
N THR A 152 10.63 -11.04 1.89
CA THR A 152 9.56 -12.06 1.88
C THR A 152 8.34 -11.71 2.71
N ASP A 153 8.20 -10.44 3.15
CA ASP A 153 7.11 -9.96 4.04
C ASP A 153 6.73 -8.48 3.81
N GLU A 154 7.01 -7.91 2.64
CA GLU A 154 6.70 -6.51 2.33
C GLU A 154 5.20 -6.26 2.47
N GLU A 155 4.39 -7.06 1.82
CA GLU A 155 2.93 -6.97 1.73
C GLU A 155 2.20 -7.16 3.07
N SER A 156 2.92 -7.55 4.10
CA SER A 156 2.33 -7.93 5.38
C SER A 156 3.00 -7.31 6.61
N GLY A 157 3.85 -6.28 6.42
CA GLY A 157 4.38 -5.45 7.50
C GLY A 157 5.90 -5.41 7.63
N SER A 158 6.65 -5.83 6.60
CA SER A 158 8.11 -5.59 6.44
C SER A 158 8.99 -6.05 7.62
N SER A 159 8.54 -7.09 8.34
CA SER A 159 9.30 -7.61 9.50
C SER A 159 10.59 -8.33 9.08
N ASP A 160 10.70 -8.73 7.83
CA ASP A 160 11.87 -9.31 7.18
C ASP A 160 13.02 -8.29 7.04
N ILE A 161 12.73 -7.08 6.58
CA ILE A 161 13.72 -6.00 6.47
C ILE A 161 14.19 -5.56 7.86
N ALA A 162 13.29 -5.46 8.84
CA ALA A 162 13.65 -5.21 10.23
C ALA A 162 14.59 -6.32 10.78
N TYR A 163 14.32 -7.60 10.42
CA TYR A 163 15.19 -8.71 10.77
C TYR A 163 16.59 -8.58 10.16
N TYR A 164 16.69 -8.17 8.91
CA TYR A 164 17.95 -7.96 8.20
C TYR A 164 18.76 -6.82 8.82
N TYR A 165 18.18 -5.64 9.00
CA TYR A 165 18.88 -4.48 9.55
C TYR A 165 19.19 -4.54 11.06
N ALA A 166 18.59 -5.46 11.78
CA ALA A 166 19.04 -5.81 13.12
C ALA A 166 20.41 -6.53 13.15
N ARG A 167 20.92 -6.99 11.97
CA ARG A 167 22.13 -7.79 11.80
C ARG A 167 23.17 -7.16 10.89
N GLU A 168 22.73 -6.37 9.94
CA GLU A 168 23.58 -5.76 8.92
C GLU A 168 23.39 -4.22 8.93
N PRO A 169 24.45 -3.45 8.65
CA PRO A 169 24.33 -1.99 8.62
C PRO A 169 23.55 -1.50 7.39
N TYR A 170 22.98 -0.31 7.50
CA TYR A 170 22.46 0.44 6.35
C TYR A 170 23.59 0.78 5.38
N ALA A 171 23.33 0.69 4.08
CA ALA A 171 24.21 1.25 3.08
C ALA A 171 24.08 2.78 3.01
N PRO A 172 25.11 3.51 2.54
CA PRO A 172 25.04 4.96 2.31
C PRO A 172 23.88 5.39 1.40
N TYR A 173 23.50 4.54 0.44
CA TYR A 173 22.42 4.76 -0.50
C TYR A 173 21.47 3.56 -0.50
N ALA A 174 20.17 3.84 -0.62
CA ALA A 174 19.15 2.80 -0.71
C ALA A 174 18.01 3.26 -1.62
N PHE A 175 17.54 2.39 -2.51
CA PHE A 175 16.28 2.60 -3.19
C PHE A 175 15.48 1.30 -3.35
N SER A 176 14.15 1.42 -3.43
CA SER A 176 13.26 0.33 -3.81
C SER A 176 12.70 0.59 -5.21
N PRO A 177 12.75 -0.38 -6.13
CA PRO A 177 12.12 -0.25 -7.46
C PRO A 177 10.63 -0.65 -7.45
N ASP A 178 10.04 -0.82 -6.30
CA ASP A 178 8.64 -1.17 -6.06
C ASP A 178 7.75 0.07 -6.02
N ALA A 179 7.71 0.84 -7.12
CA ALA A 179 6.95 2.09 -7.18
C ALA A 179 6.83 2.64 -8.61
N GLU A 180 6.41 3.89 -8.73
CA GLU A 180 6.38 4.63 -9.97
C GLU A 180 7.65 5.47 -10.18
N PHE A 181 8.07 5.63 -11.44
CA PHE A 181 8.96 6.71 -11.84
C PHE A 181 8.21 8.06 -11.88
N PRO A 182 8.90 9.24 -11.75
CA PRO A 182 10.36 9.41 -11.74
C PRO A 182 11.06 9.04 -10.45
N LEU A 183 10.57 9.46 -9.27
CA LEU A 183 11.16 9.16 -7.97
C LEU A 183 10.23 9.58 -6.84
N ILE A 184 10.00 8.69 -5.90
CA ILE A 184 9.24 8.96 -4.69
C ILE A 184 10.23 9.18 -3.54
N ASN A 185 10.30 10.42 -3.05
CA ASN A 185 11.15 10.79 -1.93
C ASN A 185 10.35 11.06 -0.65
N ILE A 186 9.02 10.99 -0.73
CA ILE A 186 8.10 11.15 0.39
C ILE A 186 7.07 10.04 0.37
N GLU A 187 7.03 9.27 1.45
CA GLU A 187 5.94 8.37 1.75
C GLU A 187 5.20 8.92 2.98
N LYS A 188 3.90 9.17 2.84
CA LYS A 188 3.09 9.67 3.96
C LYS A 188 3.07 8.64 5.07
N GLY A 189 3.09 9.11 6.29
CA GLY A 189 2.84 8.28 7.46
C GLY A 189 1.38 7.82 7.53
N SER A 190 1.08 7.00 8.50
CA SER A 190 -0.27 6.51 8.72
C SER A 190 -0.70 6.56 10.19
N TYR A 191 -2.01 6.78 10.40
CA TYR A 191 -2.64 6.62 11.71
C TYR A 191 -3.92 5.85 11.54
N LYS A 192 -3.95 4.62 12.08
CA LYS A 192 -5.03 3.64 11.89
C LYS A 192 -5.52 3.08 13.22
N PRO A 193 -6.00 3.93 14.15
CA PRO A 193 -6.38 3.49 15.49
C PRO A 193 -7.67 2.67 15.49
N VAL A 194 -7.77 1.82 16.50
CA VAL A 194 -9.03 1.21 16.93
C VAL A 194 -9.66 2.11 17.99
N PHE A 195 -10.95 2.43 17.84
CA PHE A 195 -11.70 3.12 18.86
C PHE A 195 -12.92 2.31 19.30
N THR A 196 -13.22 2.36 20.59
CA THR A 196 -14.30 1.58 21.20
C THR A 196 -15.14 2.43 22.14
N LYS A 197 -16.40 2.05 22.29
CA LYS A 197 -17.29 2.58 23.31
C LYS A 197 -18.32 1.54 23.73
N SER A 198 -18.65 1.49 25.02
CA SER A 198 -19.67 0.57 25.56
C SER A 198 -20.77 1.33 26.30
N TRP A 199 -21.92 0.66 26.42
CA TRP A 199 -23.10 1.14 27.17
C TRP A 199 -23.88 -0.05 27.76
N PRO A 200 -24.71 0.18 28.80
CA PRO A 200 -25.58 -0.85 29.33
C PRO A 200 -26.60 -1.35 28.29
N ALA A 201 -27.11 -2.57 28.45
CA ALA A 201 -28.18 -3.11 27.62
C ALA A 201 -29.42 -2.17 27.62
N GLU A 202 -30.00 -1.96 26.44
CA GLU A 202 -31.06 -0.98 26.19
C GLU A 202 -32.33 -1.67 25.69
N THR A 203 -33.50 -1.13 26.10
CA THR A 203 -34.79 -1.66 25.69
C THR A 203 -35.69 -0.65 24.98
N ALA A 204 -35.39 0.64 25.11
CA ALA A 204 -36.17 1.70 24.45
C ALA A 204 -36.01 1.63 22.92
N THR A 205 -37.06 1.93 22.19
CA THR A 205 -37.14 1.95 20.72
C THR A 205 -37.73 3.27 20.21
N PRO A 206 -37.46 3.68 18.95
CA PRO A 206 -36.58 3.03 17.99
C PRO A 206 -35.09 3.16 18.35
N ARG A 207 -34.29 2.10 18.14
CA ARG A 207 -32.84 2.13 18.35
C ARG A 207 -32.11 1.23 17.37
N VAL A 208 -30.84 1.53 17.08
CA VAL A 208 -29.93 0.65 16.34
C VAL A 208 -29.50 -0.50 17.28
N THR A 209 -29.68 -1.73 16.83
CA THR A 209 -29.28 -2.96 17.55
C THR A 209 -28.02 -3.56 16.97
N GLU A 210 -27.82 -3.39 15.65
CA GLU A 210 -26.65 -3.87 14.93
C GLU A 210 -26.26 -2.85 13.86
N PHE A 211 -24.96 -2.72 13.63
CA PHE A 211 -24.37 -1.98 12.51
C PHE A 211 -23.13 -2.72 12.04
N ARG A 212 -22.96 -2.82 10.74
CA ARG A 212 -21.75 -3.33 10.11
C ARG A 212 -21.41 -2.47 8.90
N GLY A 213 -20.14 -2.04 8.79
CA GLY A 213 -19.65 -1.31 7.64
C GLY A 213 -18.17 -1.56 7.44
N GLY A 214 -17.78 -1.73 6.18
CA GLY A 214 -16.41 -1.99 5.78
C GLY A 214 -15.95 -3.45 5.99
N PHE A 215 -14.85 -3.80 5.30
CA PHE A 215 -14.26 -5.16 5.34
C PHE A 215 -12.72 -5.14 5.37
N ARG A 216 -12.08 -4.03 5.00
CA ARG A 216 -10.64 -3.80 5.08
C ARG A 216 -10.35 -2.38 5.50
N ILE A 217 -9.26 -2.20 6.26
CA ILE A 217 -8.88 -0.88 6.79
C ILE A 217 -8.47 0.10 5.68
N ASN A 218 -7.79 -0.37 4.65
CA ASN A 218 -7.31 0.44 3.53
C ASN A 218 -8.33 0.65 2.39
N VAL A 219 -9.61 0.35 2.64
CA VAL A 219 -10.70 0.52 1.67
C VAL A 219 -11.76 1.45 2.21
N LEU A 220 -12.11 2.49 1.45
CA LEU A 220 -13.30 3.30 1.70
C LEU A 220 -14.54 2.43 1.48
N PRO A 221 -15.40 2.20 2.51
CA PRO A 221 -16.45 1.20 2.44
C PRO A 221 -17.55 1.56 1.43
N PRO A 222 -17.79 0.69 0.41
CA PRO A 222 -18.88 0.88 -0.54
C PRO A 222 -20.25 0.52 0.05
N GLU A 223 -20.28 -0.27 1.11
CA GLU A 223 -21.51 -0.73 1.74
C GLU A 223 -21.45 -0.65 3.25
N ALA A 224 -22.58 -0.32 3.86
CA ALA A 224 -22.80 -0.40 5.30
C ALA A 224 -24.27 -0.73 5.57
N GLU A 225 -24.55 -1.50 6.64
CA GLU A 225 -25.90 -1.91 6.99
C GLU A 225 -26.18 -1.76 8.48
N CYS A 226 -27.44 -1.59 8.83
CA CYS A 226 -27.85 -1.59 10.22
C CYS A 226 -29.25 -2.22 10.40
N LEU A 227 -29.52 -2.66 11.63
CA LEU A 227 -30.81 -3.12 12.08
C LEU A 227 -31.38 -2.12 13.11
N VAL A 228 -32.57 -1.59 12.85
CA VAL A 228 -33.23 -0.60 13.71
C VAL A 228 -34.50 -1.22 14.31
N ALA A 229 -34.48 -1.57 15.59
CA ALA A 229 -35.66 -2.09 16.31
C ALA A 229 -36.71 -1.00 16.50
N GLY A 230 -37.98 -1.36 16.27
CA GLY A 230 -39.14 -0.49 16.52
C GLY A 230 -39.32 0.64 15.50
N LEU A 231 -38.79 0.51 14.28
CA LEU A 231 -38.95 1.45 13.17
C LEU A 231 -39.51 0.71 11.95
N SER A 232 -40.51 1.29 11.28
CA SER A 232 -41.06 0.76 10.03
C SER A 232 -40.44 1.44 8.80
N ALA A 233 -40.46 0.74 7.65
CA ALA A 233 -39.98 1.28 6.38
C ALA A 233 -40.74 2.54 5.97
N GLY A 234 -42.06 2.59 6.20
CA GLY A 234 -42.89 3.76 5.90
C GLY A 234 -42.47 5.01 6.72
N ALA A 235 -42.15 4.83 7.99
CA ALA A 235 -41.66 5.89 8.86
C ALA A 235 -40.25 6.37 8.48
N ALA A 236 -39.38 5.48 8.02
CA ALA A 236 -38.00 5.79 7.65
C ALA A 236 -37.88 6.46 6.27
N ARG A 237 -38.78 6.16 5.32
CA ARG A 237 -38.70 6.57 3.91
C ARG A 237 -38.39 8.06 3.69
N PRO A 238 -39.11 9.01 4.29
CA PRO A 238 -38.85 10.43 4.06
C PRO A 238 -37.45 10.88 4.51
N TYR A 239 -36.89 10.21 5.52
CA TYR A 239 -35.52 10.49 6.00
C TYR A 239 -34.46 9.89 5.05
N CYS A 240 -34.71 8.67 4.55
CA CYS A 240 -33.83 8.02 3.56
C CYS A 240 -33.76 8.84 2.26
N ASP A 241 -34.91 9.31 1.74
CA ASP A 241 -34.96 10.09 0.51
C ASP A 241 -34.21 11.42 0.65
N ARG A 242 -34.33 12.08 1.80
CA ARG A 242 -33.57 13.30 2.11
C ARG A 242 -32.06 13.02 2.24
N ALA A 243 -31.69 12.05 3.07
CA ALA A 243 -30.30 11.70 3.29
C ALA A 243 -29.60 11.26 2.00
N ALA A 244 -30.29 10.53 1.11
CA ALA A 244 -29.76 10.15 -0.21
C ALA A 244 -29.46 11.38 -1.08
N ALA A 245 -30.34 12.38 -1.07
CA ALA A 245 -30.13 13.63 -1.81
C ALA A 245 -28.96 14.47 -1.25
N GLU A 246 -28.73 14.41 0.07
CA GLU A 246 -27.67 15.17 0.76
C GLU A 246 -26.30 14.51 0.65
N THR A 247 -26.24 13.15 0.57
CA THR A 247 -25.00 12.39 0.69
C THR A 247 -24.57 11.68 -0.59
N GLY A 248 -25.47 11.54 -1.57
CA GLY A 248 -25.18 10.81 -2.80
C GLY A 248 -25.19 9.26 -2.66
N VAL A 249 -25.45 8.72 -1.48
CA VAL A 249 -25.59 7.27 -1.27
C VAL A 249 -27.02 6.80 -1.61
N ARG A 250 -27.22 5.48 -1.69
CA ARG A 250 -28.52 4.85 -1.87
C ARG A 250 -28.89 4.02 -0.66
N TYR A 251 -30.19 3.98 -0.30
CA TYR A 251 -30.67 3.16 0.80
C TYR A 251 -31.68 2.13 0.29
N GLU A 252 -31.47 0.88 0.69
CA GLU A 252 -32.40 -0.23 0.51
C GLU A 252 -32.97 -0.60 1.90
N MET A 253 -34.26 -0.84 1.98
CA MET A 253 -34.92 -1.11 3.25
C MET A 253 -35.73 -2.40 3.17
N ARG A 254 -35.62 -3.23 4.21
CA ARG A 254 -36.39 -4.46 4.37
C ARG A 254 -36.87 -4.60 5.82
N GLU A 255 -38.17 -4.86 6.01
CA GLU A 255 -38.71 -5.15 7.33
C GLU A 255 -38.35 -6.57 7.76
N GLU A 256 -37.86 -6.73 8.99
CA GLU A 256 -37.46 -7.99 9.62
C GLU A 256 -38.12 -8.08 11.00
N GLY A 257 -39.33 -8.65 11.04
CA GLY A 257 -40.15 -8.69 12.27
C GLY A 257 -40.45 -7.25 12.76
N ASP A 258 -40.07 -6.96 14.00
CA ASP A 258 -40.25 -5.64 14.62
C ASP A 258 -39.07 -4.67 14.32
N SER A 259 -38.19 -5.04 13.41
CA SER A 259 -36.99 -4.28 13.07
C SER A 259 -36.97 -3.92 11.58
N LEU A 260 -36.26 -2.84 11.28
CA LEU A 260 -35.98 -2.38 9.91
C LEU A 260 -34.50 -2.60 9.61
N HIS A 261 -34.20 -3.45 8.62
CA HIS A 261 -32.88 -3.54 8.02
C HIS A 261 -32.70 -2.44 6.99
N ILE A 262 -31.63 -1.68 7.09
CA ILE A 262 -31.25 -0.61 6.16
C ILE A 262 -29.84 -0.92 5.62
N LEU A 263 -29.75 -1.10 4.32
CA LEU A 263 -28.49 -1.21 3.57
C LEU A 263 -28.20 0.12 2.88
N CYS A 264 -27.05 0.69 3.15
CA CYS A 264 -26.51 1.90 2.52
C CYS A 264 -25.45 1.51 1.47
N ARG A 265 -25.61 2.01 0.25
CA ARG A 265 -24.65 1.81 -0.85
C ARG A 265 -24.03 3.14 -1.24
N GLY A 266 -22.72 3.20 -1.15
CA GLY A 266 -21.87 4.28 -1.63
C GLY A 266 -21.04 3.88 -2.85
N LYS A 267 -19.79 4.35 -2.88
CA LYS A 267 -18.79 4.01 -3.91
C LYS A 267 -17.45 3.75 -3.22
N GLY A 268 -16.86 2.58 -3.42
CA GLY A 268 -15.54 2.23 -2.90
C GLY A 268 -14.43 3.04 -3.56
N ALA A 269 -13.35 3.22 -2.80
CA ALA A 269 -12.09 3.79 -3.26
C ALA A 269 -10.95 3.27 -2.37
N HIS A 270 -9.70 3.50 -2.75
CA HIS A 270 -8.58 3.26 -1.83
C HIS A 270 -8.62 4.30 -0.70
N ALA A 271 -8.29 3.89 0.53
CA ALA A 271 -8.40 4.79 1.70
C ALA A 271 -7.44 6.00 1.64
N SER A 272 -6.38 5.94 0.83
CA SER A 272 -5.49 7.09 0.59
C SER A 272 -6.08 8.15 -0.36
N LEU A 273 -7.12 7.80 -1.13
CA LEU A 273 -7.82 8.65 -2.09
C LEU A 273 -9.34 8.66 -1.79
N PRO A 274 -9.75 9.01 -0.56
CA PRO A 274 -11.15 8.87 -0.13
C PRO A 274 -12.11 9.81 -0.88
N GLU A 275 -11.62 10.86 -1.51
CA GLU A 275 -12.38 11.80 -2.34
C GLU A 275 -12.88 11.17 -3.66
N GLU A 276 -12.29 10.06 -4.11
CA GLU A 276 -12.72 9.35 -5.32
C GLU A 276 -13.95 8.47 -5.10
N GLY A 277 -14.32 8.27 -3.83
CA GLY A 277 -15.43 7.42 -3.43
C GLY A 277 -16.53 8.17 -2.69
N VAL A 278 -17.51 7.40 -2.19
CA VAL A 278 -18.61 7.86 -1.34
C VAL A 278 -18.77 6.87 -0.18
N ASN A 279 -18.41 7.28 1.03
CA ASN A 279 -18.34 6.42 2.20
C ASN A 279 -19.72 6.01 2.71
N ALA A 280 -20.03 4.72 2.65
CA ALA A 280 -21.33 4.19 3.08
C ALA A 280 -21.52 4.23 4.61
N ILE A 281 -20.46 4.09 5.43
CA ILE A 281 -20.53 4.21 6.89
C ILE A 281 -21.00 5.61 7.28
N THR A 282 -20.33 6.65 6.79
CA THR A 282 -20.67 8.04 7.12
C THR A 282 -22.02 8.44 6.54
N GLY A 283 -22.39 7.93 5.35
CA GLY A 283 -23.72 8.11 4.76
C GLY A 283 -24.82 7.49 5.62
N LEU A 284 -24.62 6.27 6.15
CA LEU A 284 -25.58 5.62 7.03
C LEU A 284 -25.67 6.32 8.40
N LEU A 285 -24.54 6.76 8.97
CA LEU A 285 -24.52 7.56 10.19
C LEU A 285 -25.30 8.89 10.02
N HIS A 286 -25.17 9.55 8.87
CA HIS A 286 -25.92 10.76 8.54
C HIS A 286 -27.44 10.51 8.57
N LEU A 287 -27.89 9.43 7.95
CA LEU A 287 -29.31 9.01 8.02
C LEU A 287 -29.74 8.76 9.46
N LEU A 288 -29.00 7.94 10.22
CA LEU A 288 -29.37 7.55 11.59
C LEU A 288 -29.49 8.75 12.53
N CYS A 289 -28.68 9.79 12.33
CA CYS A 289 -28.78 11.04 13.09
C CYS A 289 -30.07 11.83 12.82
N SER A 290 -30.69 11.66 11.65
CA SER A 290 -31.95 12.31 11.29
C SER A 290 -33.21 11.54 11.76
N LEU A 291 -33.08 10.23 11.99
CA LEU A 291 -34.19 9.37 12.44
C LEU A 291 -34.61 9.68 13.87
N PRO A 292 -35.92 9.48 14.22
CA PRO A 292 -36.45 9.74 15.56
C PRO A 292 -36.07 8.59 16.54
N LEU A 293 -34.78 8.32 16.67
CA LEU A 293 -34.27 7.30 17.57
C LEU A 293 -34.40 7.69 19.04
N ALA A 294 -34.62 6.70 19.89
CA ALA A 294 -34.68 6.87 21.35
C ALA A 294 -33.36 7.47 21.88
N LYS A 295 -33.46 8.24 22.94
CA LYS A 295 -32.32 8.89 23.62
C LYS A 295 -31.63 7.89 24.54
N VAL A 296 -30.83 7.00 23.96
CA VAL A 296 -30.09 5.91 24.63
C VAL A 296 -28.60 5.99 24.30
N GLY A 297 -27.78 5.17 24.96
CA GLY A 297 -26.32 5.17 24.84
C GLY A 297 -25.84 4.87 23.40
N SER A 298 -26.45 3.87 22.74
CA SER A 298 -26.16 3.55 21.34
C SER A 298 -26.41 4.73 20.40
N THR A 299 -27.57 5.39 20.54
CA THR A 299 -27.91 6.60 19.75
C THR A 299 -26.94 7.75 20.03
N ALA A 300 -26.55 7.94 21.29
CA ALA A 300 -25.57 8.99 21.65
C ALA A 300 -24.20 8.69 21.04
N ALA A 301 -23.76 7.42 21.04
CA ALA A 301 -22.51 7.00 20.43
C ALA A 301 -22.50 7.20 18.90
N LEU A 302 -23.57 6.80 18.19
CA LEU A 302 -23.69 7.01 16.75
C LEU A 302 -23.71 8.50 16.35
N ARG A 303 -24.39 9.35 17.13
CA ARG A 303 -24.36 10.80 16.93
C ARG A 303 -22.98 11.39 17.16
N ALA A 304 -22.25 10.91 18.15
CA ALA A 304 -20.86 11.31 18.38
C ALA A 304 -19.95 10.91 17.21
N LEU A 305 -20.11 9.70 16.68
CA LEU A 305 -19.37 9.28 15.47
C LEU A 305 -19.70 10.15 14.25
N SER A 306 -20.96 10.46 14.04
CA SER A 306 -21.36 11.37 12.94
C SER A 306 -20.79 12.79 13.12
N ALA A 307 -20.57 13.24 14.34
CA ALA A 307 -19.93 14.53 14.61
C ALA A 307 -18.40 14.47 14.42
N LEU A 308 -17.76 13.35 14.74
CA LEU A 308 -16.33 13.12 14.53
C LEU A 308 -15.98 12.82 13.07
N PHE A 309 -16.88 12.17 12.34
CA PHE A 309 -16.75 11.79 10.93
C PHE A 309 -17.96 12.29 10.11
N PRO A 310 -18.15 13.59 9.93
CA PRO A 310 -19.22 14.10 9.06
C PRO A 310 -19.06 13.55 7.65
N HIS A 311 -20.17 13.23 7.00
CA HIS A 311 -20.14 12.74 5.63
C HIS A 311 -19.44 13.75 4.70
N GLY A 312 -18.45 13.25 3.91
CA GLY A 312 -17.63 14.08 3.03
C GLY A 312 -16.40 14.74 3.69
N ASP A 313 -16.17 14.56 4.99
CA ASP A 313 -14.90 15.00 5.61
C ASP A 313 -13.81 13.95 5.38
N CYS A 314 -13.11 14.08 4.27
CA CYS A 314 -11.97 13.22 3.89
C CYS A 314 -10.61 13.75 4.41
N ALA A 315 -10.61 14.83 5.22
CA ALA A 315 -9.40 15.46 5.72
C ALA A 315 -9.28 15.44 7.26
N GLY A 316 -10.26 14.89 7.98
CA GLY A 316 -10.25 14.82 9.44
C GLY A 316 -10.42 16.17 10.13
N LYS A 317 -11.12 17.12 9.51
CA LYS A 317 -11.39 18.46 10.06
C LYS A 317 -12.16 18.38 11.38
N ALA A 318 -13.18 17.54 11.42
CA ALA A 318 -14.00 17.36 12.61
C ALA A 318 -13.26 16.65 13.76
N LEU A 319 -12.29 15.80 13.45
CA LEU A 319 -11.38 15.21 14.43
C LEU A 319 -10.32 16.18 14.94
N GLY A 320 -10.10 17.30 14.24
CA GLY A 320 -9.07 18.29 14.58
C GLY A 320 -7.66 17.90 14.17
N ILE A 321 -7.53 17.00 13.17
CA ILE A 321 -6.23 16.52 12.66
C ILE A 321 -5.92 16.98 11.22
N ALA A 322 -6.83 17.75 10.62
CA ALA A 322 -6.64 18.27 9.26
C ALA A 322 -5.41 19.17 9.19
N GLN A 323 -4.47 18.80 8.34
CA GLN A 323 -3.23 19.53 8.09
C GLN A 323 -2.70 19.26 6.69
N SER A 324 -1.81 20.12 6.21
CA SER A 324 -1.21 20.02 4.88
C SER A 324 0.11 20.75 4.85
N ASP A 325 1.04 20.28 4.05
CA ASP A 325 2.27 20.98 3.70
C ASP A 325 2.48 21.03 2.17
N GLU A 326 3.45 21.84 1.72
CA GLU A 326 3.70 22.05 0.30
C GLU A 326 4.34 20.84 -0.39
N LEU A 327 5.01 19.96 0.35
CA LEU A 327 5.77 18.84 -0.20
C LEU A 327 4.94 17.56 -0.30
N SER A 328 4.20 17.23 0.77
CA SER A 328 3.43 15.98 0.84
C SER A 328 1.93 16.16 0.69
N GLY A 329 1.44 17.41 0.60
CA GLY A 329 0.04 17.73 0.42
C GLY A 329 -0.80 17.53 1.69
N ALA A 330 -2.11 17.32 1.54
CA ALA A 330 -3.06 17.23 2.63
C ALA A 330 -3.11 15.85 3.30
N LEU A 331 -3.44 15.85 4.60
CA LEU A 331 -3.88 14.63 5.29
C LEU A 331 -5.16 14.09 4.63
N THR A 332 -5.24 12.77 4.45
CA THR A 332 -6.47 12.09 4.03
C THR A 332 -7.01 11.20 5.14
N LEU A 333 -8.34 11.03 5.20
CA LEU A 333 -9.02 10.20 6.19
C LEU A 333 -10.18 9.43 5.56
N ALA A 334 -10.17 8.10 5.75
CA ALA A 334 -11.25 7.20 5.43
C ALA A 334 -11.78 6.53 6.71
N PHE A 335 -13.06 6.71 7.06
CA PHE A 335 -13.70 5.89 8.09
C PHE A 335 -13.99 4.51 7.51
N SER A 336 -13.15 3.53 7.83
CA SER A 336 -13.05 2.26 7.08
C SER A 336 -13.84 1.11 7.68
N LEU A 337 -13.93 1.01 9.01
CA LEU A 337 -14.59 -0.14 9.67
C LEU A 337 -15.45 0.33 10.84
N LEU A 338 -16.68 -0.20 10.95
CA LEU A 338 -17.55 0.01 12.11
C LEU A 338 -18.40 -1.23 12.37
N THR A 339 -18.38 -1.71 13.61
CA THR A 339 -19.29 -2.72 14.12
C THR A 339 -19.99 -2.20 15.38
N VAL A 340 -21.30 -2.34 15.44
CA VAL A 340 -22.11 -2.02 16.62
C VAL A 340 -22.92 -3.26 17.02
N ASN A 341 -22.99 -3.52 18.31
CA ASN A 341 -23.87 -4.55 18.89
C ASN A 341 -24.73 -3.95 20.00
N GLY A 342 -25.47 -4.79 20.71
CA GLY A 342 -26.43 -4.37 21.74
C GLY A 342 -25.81 -3.57 22.90
N THR A 343 -24.50 -3.63 23.14
CA THR A 343 -23.83 -3.05 24.33
C THR A 343 -22.55 -2.28 24.02
N GLY A 344 -22.17 -2.17 22.75
CA GLY A 344 -20.94 -1.47 22.40
C GLY A 344 -20.72 -1.31 20.91
N LEU A 345 -19.63 -0.63 20.59
CA LEU A 345 -19.13 -0.50 19.23
C LEU A 345 -17.60 -0.56 19.20
N GLU A 346 -17.10 -0.95 18.05
CA GLU A 346 -15.70 -0.85 17.65
C GLU A 346 -15.63 -0.31 16.24
N GLY A 347 -14.69 0.59 16.00
CA GLY A 347 -14.44 1.15 14.69
C GLY A 347 -12.98 1.48 14.45
N GLN A 348 -12.63 1.65 13.18
CA GLN A 348 -11.28 2.01 12.72
C GLN A 348 -11.37 2.98 11.55
N PHE A 349 -10.40 3.89 11.45
CA PHE A 349 -10.20 4.71 10.27
C PHE A 349 -8.77 4.58 9.76
N ASP A 350 -8.55 4.83 8.48
CA ASP A 350 -7.24 4.96 7.86
C ASP A 350 -7.00 6.45 7.56
N SER A 351 -5.95 7.02 8.13
CA SER A 351 -5.48 8.36 7.82
C SER A 351 -4.07 8.31 7.27
N ARG A 352 -3.83 8.98 6.11
CA ARG A 352 -2.50 9.18 5.56
C ARG A 352 -2.04 10.58 5.93
N VAL A 353 -0.93 10.63 6.65
CA VAL A 353 -0.50 11.86 7.31
C VAL A 353 0.70 12.48 6.59
N PRO A 354 0.67 13.82 6.35
CA PRO A 354 1.75 14.55 5.70
C PRO A 354 3.01 14.64 6.58
N ILE A 355 4.13 15.08 6.02
CA ILE A 355 5.42 15.18 6.75
C ILE A 355 5.38 16.19 7.90
N CYS A 356 4.46 17.12 7.92
CA CYS A 356 4.25 18.04 9.05
C CYS A 356 3.49 17.42 10.22
N ALA A 357 2.94 16.19 10.05
CA ALA A 357 2.22 15.48 11.09
C ALA A 357 3.17 14.81 12.09
N ASN A 358 2.74 14.74 13.34
CA ASN A 358 3.44 14.07 14.41
C ASN A 358 2.45 13.59 15.49
N ASP A 359 2.95 12.90 16.51
CA ASP A 359 2.12 12.42 17.61
C ASP A 359 1.28 13.50 18.30
N GLU A 360 1.82 14.70 18.46
CA GLU A 360 1.11 15.79 19.16
C GLU A 360 -0.04 16.35 18.32
N ASN A 361 0.21 16.69 17.05
CA ASN A 361 -0.76 17.37 16.20
C ASN A 361 -1.70 16.42 15.42
N CYS A 362 -1.45 15.10 15.45
CA CYS A 362 -2.31 14.09 14.82
C CYS A 362 -2.87 13.10 15.84
N ARG A 363 -2.07 12.19 16.40
CA ARG A 363 -2.54 11.14 17.32
C ARG A 363 -3.21 11.73 18.57
N ALA A 364 -2.50 12.56 19.32
CA ALA A 364 -3.03 13.14 20.57
C ALA A 364 -4.23 14.06 20.31
N ALA A 365 -4.27 14.79 19.18
CA ALA A 365 -5.41 15.63 18.81
C ALA A 365 -6.67 14.79 18.50
N ALA A 366 -6.51 13.67 17.78
CA ALA A 366 -7.60 12.72 17.54
C ALA A 366 -8.10 12.09 18.85
N GLU A 367 -7.20 11.56 19.68
CA GLU A 367 -7.54 10.99 20.99
C GLU A 367 -8.31 11.98 21.88
N ALA A 368 -7.87 13.24 21.92
CA ALA A 368 -8.57 14.30 22.65
C ALA A 368 -9.99 14.55 22.12
N SER A 369 -10.21 14.45 20.81
CA SER A 369 -11.53 14.60 20.20
C SER A 369 -12.46 13.43 20.51
N PHE A 370 -11.98 12.22 20.47
CA PHE A 370 -12.71 11.01 20.90
C PHE A 370 -13.03 11.03 22.39
N SER A 371 -12.10 11.47 23.23
CA SER A 371 -12.28 11.55 24.69
C SER A 371 -13.42 12.46 25.11
N LYS A 372 -13.71 13.55 24.37
CA LYS A 372 -14.86 14.43 24.61
C LYS A 372 -16.20 13.68 24.59
N PHE A 373 -16.26 12.58 23.87
CA PHE A 373 -17.44 11.73 23.76
C PHE A 373 -17.32 10.42 24.54
N GLY A 374 -16.25 10.25 25.32
CA GLY A 374 -16.01 9.05 26.15
C GLY A 374 -15.71 7.78 25.35
N PHE A 375 -15.03 7.88 24.24
CA PHE A 375 -14.44 6.74 23.54
C PHE A 375 -13.05 6.41 24.11
N SER A 376 -12.69 5.15 24.05
CA SER A 376 -11.31 4.68 24.21
C SER A 376 -10.68 4.53 22.83
N VAL A 377 -9.43 4.94 22.69
CA VAL A 377 -8.67 4.86 21.42
C VAL A 377 -7.34 4.15 21.69
N SER A 378 -6.91 3.31 20.77
CA SER A 378 -5.62 2.61 20.82
C SER A 378 -5.04 2.48 19.42
N GLY A 379 -3.74 2.59 19.32
CA GLY A 379 -2.95 2.51 18.09
C GLY A 379 -1.84 3.55 18.06
N GLU A 380 -0.76 3.21 17.42
CA GLU A 380 0.38 4.10 17.21
C GLU A 380 0.24 4.81 15.86
N MET A 381 0.91 5.94 15.73
CA MET A 381 1.07 6.63 14.45
C MET A 381 2.40 6.19 13.83
N ASP A 382 2.33 5.80 12.59
CA ASP A 382 3.48 5.56 11.76
C ASP A 382 3.96 6.88 11.16
N ALA A 383 5.22 7.25 11.43
CA ALA A 383 5.76 8.55 11.02
C ALA A 383 5.96 8.62 9.51
N PRO A 384 5.77 9.78 8.86
CA PRO A 384 6.06 9.91 7.44
C PRO A 384 7.56 9.81 7.15
N HIS A 385 7.91 9.22 6.01
CA HIS A 385 9.27 9.19 5.49
C HIS A 385 9.53 10.36 4.53
N HIS A 386 10.72 10.96 4.62
CA HIS A 386 11.14 12.02 3.72
C HIS A 386 12.66 12.01 3.49
N THR A 387 13.07 11.88 2.24
CA THR A 387 14.45 12.11 1.80
C THR A 387 14.54 13.44 1.04
N PRO A 388 15.41 14.39 1.44
CA PRO A 388 15.50 15.69 0.79
C PRO A 388 15.77 15.59 -0.73
N ALA A 389 15.05 16.38 -1.53
CA ALA A 389 15.17 16.39 -2.97
C ALA A 389 16.57 16.83 -3.48
N ASP A 390 17.34 17.54 -2.65
CA ASP A 390 18.68 17.98 -2.96
C ASP A 390 19.78 16.98 -2.53
N SER A 391 19.39 15.82 -1.97
CA SER A 391 20.34 14.77 -1.60
C SER A 391 21.11 14.23 -2.80
N PRO A 392 22.36 13.75 -2.60
CA PRO A 392 23.15 13.17 -3.69
C PRO A 392 22.47 11.99 -4.39
N LEU A 393 21.77 11.13 -3.63
CA LEU A 393 21.03 10.00 -4.14
C LEU A 393 19.91 10.44 -5.10
N VAL A 394 19.03 11.33 -4.65
CA VAL A 394 17.89 11.83 -5.45
C VAL A 394 18.38 12.45 -6.75
N LYS A 395 19.39 13.32 -6.68
CA LYS A 395 19.97 13.97 -7.89
C LYS A 395 20.55 12.95 -8.86
N ALA A 396 21.24 11.93 -8.36
CA ALA A 396 21.83 10.89 -9.21
C ALA A 396 20.74 10.06 -9.90
N LEU A 397 19.71 9.62 -9.16
CA LEU A 397 18.63 8.80 -9.69
C LEU A 397 17.78 9.57 -10.71
N LEU A 398 17.37 10.81 -10.42
CA LEU A 398 16.62 11.64 -11.37
C LEU A 398 17.38 11.87 -12.67
N LYS A 399 18.71 12.11 -12.57
CA LYS A 399 19.56 12.21 -13.76
C LYS A 399 19.59 10.91 -14.58
N CYS A 400 19.66 9.74 -13.91
CA CYS A 400 19.61 8.45 -14.59
C CYS A 400 18.27 8.24 -15.30
N TYR A 401 17.16 8.64 -14.67
CA TYR A 401 15.83 8.57 -15.26
C TYR A 401 15.72 9.43 -16.53
N GLU A 402 16.11 10.72 -16.45
CA GLU A 402 16.10 11.65 -17.60
C GLU A 402 17.01 11.20 -18.75
N GLN A 403 18.06 10.42 -18.46
CA GLN A 403 19.00 9.93 -19.46
C GLN A 403 18.41 8.82 -20.36
N TYR A 404 17.48 8.02 -19.85
CA TYR A 404 16.92 6.86 -20.56
C TYR A 404 15.44 7.01 -20.87
N THR A 405 14.85 8.17 -20.55
CA THR A 405 13.45 8.49 -20.87
C THR A 405 13.33 9.88 -21.47
N ASP A 406 12.23 10.14 -22.15
CA ASP A 406 11.89 11.48 -22.65
C ASP A 406 11.15 12.33 -21.60
N TYR A 407 11.06 11.84 -20.35
CA TYR A 407 10.37 12.50 -19.26
C TYR A 407 11.32 13.33 -18.40
N LYS A 408 10.78 14.38 -17.78
CA LYS A 408 11.49 15.17 -16.78
C LYS A 408 11.49 14.46 -15.44
N GLY A 409 12.63 14.47 -14.76
CA GLY A 409 12.76 13.98 -13.40
C GLY A 409 12.15 14.94 -12.37
N GLU A 410 11.31 14.44 -11.50
CA GLU A 410 10.73 15.17 -10.38
C GLU A 410 10.54 14.25 -9.17
N CYS A 411 10.43 14.86 -7.99
CA CYS A 411 10.14 14.15 -6.75
C CYS A 411 8.63 14.07 -6.53
N LEU A 412 8.16 12.90 -6.12
CA LEU A 412 6.75 12.62 -5.85
C LEU A 412 6.54 12.30 -4.37
N ALA A 413 5.31 12.53 -3.89
CA ALA A 413 4.82 12.11 -2.59
C ALA A 413 3.66 11.14 -2.76
N ILE A 414 3.68 10.02 -2.06
CA ILE A 414 2.63 9.00 -2.11
C ILE A 414 1.98 8.75 -0.74
N GLY A 415 0.75 8.25 -0.77
CA GLY A 415 0.02 7.82 0.44
C GLY A 415 0.23 6.35 0.79
N GLY A 416 0.95 5.59 -0.03
CA GLY A 416 1.44 4.24 0.25
C GLY A 416 2.82 4.27 0.90
N GLY A 417 3.42 3.10 1.08
CA GLY A 417 4.79 2.94 1.55
C GLY A 417 5.40 1.72 0.89
N THR A 418 6.71 1.67 0.84
CA THR A 418 7.54 0.56 0.41
C THR A 418 8.56 0.25 1.49
N TYR A 419 9.47 -0.69 1.29
CA TYR A 419 10.56 -0.94 2.23
C TYR A 419 11.35 0.30 2.64
N VAL A 420 11.42 1.33 1.80
CA VAL A 420 12.20 2.54 2.12
C VAL A 420 11.56 3.42 3.17
N HIS A 421 10.31 3.16 3.57
CA HIS A 421 9.64 3.91 4.63
C HIS A 421 10.47 3.97 5.91
N ASP A 422 11.08 2.87 6.28
CA ASP A 422 11.91 2.74 7.49
C ASP A 422 13.42 2.85 7.23
N ILE A 423 13.84 3.15 5.99
CA ILE A 423 15.26 3.22 5.62
C ILE A 423 15.74 4.67 5.58
N PRO A 424 16.62 5.10 6.51
CA PRO A 424 17.12 6.46 6.52
C PRO A 424 17.75 6.89 5.20
N GLY A 425 17.21 7.94 4.57
CA GLY A 425 17.69 8.47 3.29
C GLY A 425 17.37 7.61 2.06
N GLY A 426 16.54 6.57 2.23
CA GLY A 426 16.04 5.75 1.11
C GLY A 426 15.01 6.50 0.25
N VAL A 427 14.77 6.02 -0.95
CA VAL A 427 13.75 6.52 -1.88
C VAL A 427 13.15 5.37 -2.68
N ALA A 428 11.89 5.50 -3.15
CA ALA A 428 11.35 4.56 -4.12
C ALA A 428 11.59 5.10 -5.54
N PHE A 429 11.98 4.19 -6.47
CA PHE A 429 12.50 4.59 -7.78
C PHE A 429 12.22 3.52 -8.86
N GLY A 430 11.07 3.62 -9.50
CA GLY A 430 10.60 2.69 -10.55
C GLY A 430 9.96 1.42 -9.94
N CYS A 431 9.49 0.44 -10.74
CA CYS A 431 9.66 0.29 -12.20
C CYS A 431 8.51 0.83 -13.07
N CYS A 432 7.36 1.21 -12.51
CA CYS A 432 6.22 1.68 -13.31
C CYS A 432 6.51 3.00 -13.99
N MET A 433 6.29 3.08 -15.31
CA MET A 433 6.38 4.33 -16.05
C MET A 433 5.14 5.20 -15.80
N PRO A 434 5.27 6.55 -15.86
CA PRO A 434 4.14 7.44 -15.63
C PRO A 434 2.93 7.13 -16.50
N GLY A 435 1.77 6.98 -15.88
CA GLY A 435 0.50 6.69 -16.55
C GLY A 435 0.26 5.23 -16.93
N PHE A 436 1.18 4.32 -16.61
CA PHE A 436 0.95 2.89 -16.70
C PHE A 436 0.11 2.41 -15.50
N ASN A 437 -0.79 1.46 -15.75
CA ASN A 437 -1.56 0.81 -14.70
C ASN A 437 -1.50 -0.71 -14.89
N GLY A 438 -0.67 -1.35 -14.08
CA GLY A 438 -0.45 -2.80 -14.08
C GLY A 438 -1.52 -3.62 -13.36
N ASN A 439 -2.61 -3.01 -12.86
CA ASN A 439 -3.59 -3.65 -11.98
C ASN A 439 -2.98 -4.30 -10.74
N MET A 440 -1.95 -3.65 -10.18
CA MET A 440 -1.31 -4.06 -8.93
C MET A 440 -2.37 -4.43 -7.86
N HIS A 441 -2.20 -5.56 -7.16
CA HIS A 441 -3.15 -6.15 -6.20
C HIS A 441 -4.50 -6.59 -6.79
N GLY A 442 -4.77 -6.34 -8.07
CA GLY A 442 -5.98 -6.72 -8.79
C GLY A 442 -5.87 -8.05 -9.56
N ALA A 443 -6.94 -8.43 -10.22
CA ALA A 443 -6.93 -9.49 -11.21
C ALA A 443 -6.28 -8.99 -12.52
N ASP A 444 -5.73 -9.92 -13.32
CA ASP A 444 -5.01 -9.61 -14.55
C ASP A 444 -3.87 -8.59 -14.34
N GLU A 445 -3.18 -8.67 -13.19
CA GLU A 445 -1.95 -7.93 -12.95
C GLU A 445 -0.96 -8.21 -14.06
N HIS A 446 -0.30 -7.14 -14.54
CA HIS A 446 0.63 -7.23 -15.66
C HIS A 446 1.66 -6.11 -15.63
N THR A 447 2.80 -6.36 -16.29
CA THR A 447 3.83 -5.33 -16.50
C THR A 447 4.15 -5.17 -17.99
N CYS A 448 4.59 -3.97 -18.39
CA CYS A 448 5.09 -3.71 -19.73
C CYS A 448 6.55 -4.16 -19.85
N ILE A 449 6.83 -5.15 -20.70
CA ILE A 449 8.19 -5.70 -20.87
C ILE A 449 9.19 -4.63 -21.34
N ALA A 450 8.77 -3.71 -22.20
CA ALA A 450 9.64 -2.63 -22.68
C ALA A 450 10.01 -1.64 -21.57
N ASP A 451 9.05 -1.35 -20.67
CA ASP A 451 9.28 -0.47 -19.53
C ASP A 451 10.23 -1.12 -18.51
N GLN A 452 10.09 -2.40 -18.25
CA GLN A 452 11.02 -3.14 -17.39
C GLN A 452 12.45 -3.18 -17.97
N LEU A 453 12.61 -3.27 -19.29
CA LEU A 453 13.93 -3.15 -19.93
C LEU A 453 14.49 -1.72 -19.80
N THR A 454 13.64 -0.70 -19.90
CA THR A 454 14.03 0.69 -19.69
C THR A 454 14.44 0.92 -18.22
N ALA A 455 13.69 0.36 -17.27
CA ALA A 455 14.06 0.38 -15.87
C ALA A 455 15.42 -0.30 -15.63
N ALA A 456 15.68 -1.44 -16.25
CA ALA A 456 16.98 -2.10 -16.15
C ALA A 456 18.15 -1.24 -16.71
N LYS A 457 17.93 -0.47 -17.78
CA LYS A 457 18.91 0.54 -18.26
C LYS A 457 19.17 1.62 -17.22
N ILE A 458 18.11 2.17 -16.65
CA ILE A 458 18.18 3.21 -15.60
C ILE A 458 18.93 2.68 -14.37
N PHE A 459 18.58 1.48 -13.88
CA PHE A 459 19.26 0.86 -12.73
C PHE A 459 20.73 0.53 -13.00
N THR A 460 21.06 0.12 -14.23
CA THR A 460 22.46 -0.08 -14.65
C THR A 460 23.26 1.20 -14.49
N GLN A 461 22.74 2.32 -14.99
CA GLN A 461 23.39 3.62 -14.85
C GLN A 461 23.46 4.09 -13.39
N ALA A 462 22.39 3.89 -12.62
CA ALA A 462 22.35 4.22 -11.19
C ALA A 462 23.43 3.47 -10.40
N ILE A 463 23.59 2.16 -10.63
CA ILE A 463 24.64 1.37 -10.02
C ILE A 463 26.04 1.92 -10.40
N ILE A 464 26.25 2.27 -11.67
CA ILE A 464 27.52 2.84 -12.14
C ILE A 464 27.81 4.18 -11.46
N ASP A 465 26.82 5.08 -11.39
CA ASP A 465 27.01 6.43 -10.85
C ASP A 465 27.17 6.43 -9.31
N LEU A 466 26.52 5.50 -8.59
CA LEU A 466 26.57 5.43 -7.13
C LEU A 466 27.69 4.53 -6.58
N CYS A 467 28.19 3.57 -7.36
CA CYS A 467 29.22 2.62 -6.93
C CYS A 467 30.56 2.78 -7.70
N GLY A 468 30.64 3.68 -8.67
CA GLY A 468 31.79 3.93 -9.55
C GLY A 468 32.92 4.83 -9.04
#